data_aca4c1386707a507a3d2ce0cb0f05456
#
_entry.id   aca4c1386707a507a3d2ce0cb0f05456
#
_cell.length_a   1.000
_cell.length_b   1.000
_cell.length_c   1.000
_cell.angle_alpha   90.00
_cell.angle_beta   90.00
_cell.angle_gamma   90.00
#
_symmetry.space_group_name_H-M   'P 1'
#
loop_
_entity.id
_entity.type
_entity.pdbx_description
1 polymer ?
#
loop_
_entity_poly.entity_id
_entity_poly.type
_entity_poly.pdbx_seq_one_letter_code
_entity_poly.pdbx_strand_id
1 'polypeptide(L)'
;DRLLSRGLGDVYKRQLDSIMEESFALVKETCRRMSGTSWKVSGQEQKWDMVPYDVQLLGAITLHSGKVAEMKTGEGKTLVATMPIYLNALTGRGVHVITVNDYLAQRDAEWMGEVYKRLGLTVGFILNSMNNQQRREMYNCDITYGTNNEFGFDYLRDNMALQSDEKVQRGHAFAVVDEVDSVLIDEARTPLIISGTIDAPVDETFTTLKPGVQELVKQQSKLVSDLVKQARKL
;
A
#
# COMPACT_ATOMS: atom_id res chain seq x y z
N ASP A 1 6.44 16.81 -26.19
CA ASP A 1 6.66 15.59 -25.37
C ASP A 1 5.42 15.16 -24.57
N ARG A 2 4.57 16.07 -24.07
CA ARG A 2 3.30 15.69 -23.38
C ARG A 2 2.25 15.07 -24.31
N LEU A 3 2.23 15.39 -25.58
CA LEU A 3 1.29 14.82 -26.56
C LEU A 3 1.71 13.41 -27.00
N LEU A 4 3.02 13.15 -27.10
CA LEU A 4 3.55 11.81 -27.40
C LEU A 4 3.34 10.86 -26.25
N SER A 5 3.48 11.31 -25.00
CA SER A 5 3.22 10.48 -23.82
C SER A 5 1.74 10.12 -23.65
N ARG A 6 0.81 11.01 -24.03
CA ARG A 6 -0.63 10.71 -24.04
C ARG A 6 -0.98 9.68 -25.11
N GLY A 7 -0.42 9.81 -26.33
CA GLY A 7 -0.69 8.87 -27.42
C GLY A 7 -0.19 7.45 -27.11
N LEU A 8 0.99 7.31 -26.51
CA LEU A 8 1.53 6.03 -26.06
C LEU A 8 0.68 5.41 -24.94
N GLY A 9 0.22 6.23 -23.97
CA GLY A 9 -0.67 5.77 -22.92
C GLY A 9 -1.98 5.16 -23.44
N ASP A 10 -2.58 5.77 -24.45
CA ASP A 10 -3.82 5.28 -25.08
C ASP A 10 -3.60 3.97 -25.87
N VAL A 11 -2.43 3.81 -26.50
CA VAL A 11 -2.09 2.55 -27.22
C VAL A 11 -1.94 1.40 -26.21
N TYR A 12 -1.21 1.60 -25.12
CA TYR A 12 -1.06 0.58 -24.07
C TYR A 12 -2.39 0.22 -23.43
N LYS A 13 -3.25 1.20 -23.15
CA LYS A 13 -4.57 0.96 -22.59
C LYS A 13 -5.44 0.10 -23.51
N ARG A 14 -5.46 0.39 -24.81
CA ARG A 14 -6.20 -0.43 -25.82
C ARG A 14 -5.65 -1.85 -25.90
N GLN A 15 -4.33 -2.03 -25.77
CA GLN A 15 -3.73 -3.37 -25.74
C GLN A 15 -4.12 -4.12 -24.48
N LEU A 16 -4.14 -3.49 -23.30
CA LEU A 16 -4.58 -4.10 -22.05
C LEU A 16 -6.06 -4.47 -22.09
N ASP A 17 -6.92 -3.60 -22.64
CA ASP A 17 -8.36 -3.88 -22.79
C ASP A 17 -8.59 -5.13 -23.63
N SER A 18 -7.76 -5.40 -24.65
CA SER A 18 -7.90 -6.55 -25.52
C SER A 18 -7.56 -7.90 -24.86
N ILE A 19 -6.79 -7.90 -23.77
CA ILE A 19 -6.38 -9.10 -23.03
C ILE A 19 -7.01 -9.16 -21.63
N MET A 20 -7.91 -8.23 -21.29
CA MET A 20 -8.48 -8.10 -19.95
C MET A 20 -9.22 -9.36 -19.52
N GLU A 21 -10.07 -9.90 -20.39
CA GLU A 21 -10.88 -11.09 -20.09
C GLU A 21 -10.00 -12.30 -19.79
N GLU A 22 -9.01 -12.55 -20.64
CA GLU A 22 -8.05 -13.64 -20.47
C GLU A 22 -7.21 -13.47 -19.21
N SER A 23 -6.76 -12.25 -18.95
CA SER A 23 -5.99 -11.88 -17.76
C SER A 23 -6.77 -12.15 -16.46
N PHE A 24 -8.03 -11.71 -16.41
CA PHE A 24 -8.89 -11.92 -15.24
C PHE A 24 -9.25 -13.40 -15.07
N ALA A 25 -9.50 -14.12 -16.15
CA ALA A 25 -9.72 -15.57 -16.12
C ALA A 25 -8.48 -16.30 -15.57
N LEU A 26 -7.28 -15.88 -15.97
CA LEU A 26 -6.02 -16.47 -15.50
C LEU A 26 -5.81 -16.22 -13.99
N VAL A 27 -6.07 -15.02 -13.50
CA VAL A 27 -6.02 -14.72 -12.05
C VAL A 27 -7.03 -15.59 -11.30
N LYS A 28 -8.27 -15.66 -11.75
CA LYS A 28 -9.33 -16.47 -11.13
C LYS A 28 -8.96 -17.96 -11.10
N GLU A 29 -8.44 -18.50 -12.19
CA GLU A 29 -7.98 -19.89 -12.26
C GLU A 29 -6.78 -20.15 -11.36
N THR A 30 -5.84 -19.21 -11.26
CA THR A 30 -4.70 -19.29 -10.33
C THR A 30 -5.20 -19.35 -8.88
N CYS A 31 -6.12 -18.47 -8.49
CA CYS A 31 -6.75 -18.50 -7.17
C CYS A 31 -7.42 -19.84 -6.88
N ARG A 32 -8.13 -20.40 -7.86
CA ARG A 32 -8.77 -21.72 -7.74
C ARG A 32 -7.75 -22.85 -7.53
N ARG A 33 -6.63 -22.84 -8.26
CA ARG A 33 -5.56 -23.84 -8.12
C ARG A 33 -4.79 -23.69 -6.81
N MET A 34 -4.74 -22.50 -6.24
CA MET A 34 -4.12 -22.23 -4.95
C MET A 34 -4.95 -22.72 -3.77
N SER A 35 -6.23 -23.02 -3.97
CA SER A 35 -7.14 -23.42 -2.90
C SER A 35 -6.58 -24.62 -2.10
N GLY A 36 -6.51 -24.46 -0.78
CA GLY A 36 -5.96 -25.44 0.13
C GLY A 36 -4.45 -25.32 0.40
N THR A 37 -3.70 -24.51 -0.37
CA THR A 37 -2.31 -24.20 -0.04
C THR A 37 -2.21 -23.19 1.11
N SER A 38 -1.11 -23.20 1.86
CA SER A 38 -0.87 -22.26 2.94
C SER A 38 0.56 -21.70 2.90
N TRP A 39 0.74 -20.49 3.42
CA TRP A 39 2.03 -19.83 3.58
C TRP A 39 1.96 -18.79 4.71
N LYS A 40 3.12 -18.28 5.09
CA LYS A 40 3.20 -17.27 6.15
C LYS A 40 2.85 -15.88 5.62
N VAL A 41 1.92 -15.21 6.31
CA VAL A 41 1.53 -13.81 6.09
C VAL A 41 1.66 -13.09 7.43
N SER A 42 2.48 -12.06 7.50
CA SER A 42 2.80 -11.33 8.74
C SER A 42 3.17 -12.28 9.91
N GLY A 43 3.92 -13.34 9.59
CA GLY A 43 4.39 -14.32 10.56
C GLY A 43 3.39 -15.40 10.95
N GLN A 44 2.13 -15.34 10.50
CA GLN A 44 1.08 -16.34 10.77
C GLN A 44 0.83 -17.20 9.53
N GLU A 45 0.58 -18.50 9.74
CA GLU A 45 0.20 -19.39 8.66
C GLU A 45 -1.22 -19.07 8.17
N GLN A 46 -1.34 -18.71 6.89
CA GLN A 46 -2.60 -18.37 6.25
C GLN A 46 -2.91 -19.38 5.15
N LYS A 47 -4.10 -19.98 5.21
CA LYS A 47 -4.59 -20.89 4.19
C LYS A 47 -5.35 -20.13 3.12
N TRP A 48 -5.10 -20.44 1.85
CA TRP A 48 -5.85 -19.86 0.73
C TRP A 48 -7.12 -20.65 0.47
N ASP A 49 -8.26 -19.96 0.47
CA ASP A 49 -9.58 -20.52 0.15
C ASP A 49 -10.43 -19.57 -0.72
N MET A 50 -9.80 -18.50 -1.22
CA MET A 50 -10.48 -17.44 -1.96
C MET A 50 -10.42 -17.69 -3.45
N VAL A 51 -11.61 -17.67 -4.09
CA VAL A 51 -11.76 -17.64 -5.55
C VAL A 51 -12.71 -16.49 -5.88
N PRO A 52 -12.33 -15.57 -6.80
CA PRO A 52 -13.20 -14.46 -7.15
C PRO A 52 -14.57 -14.89 -7.66
N TYR A 53 -15.62 -14.29 -7.12
CA TYR A 53 -16.99 -14.45 -7.62
C TYR A 53 -17.21 -13.61 -8.89
N ASP A 54 -18.18 -14.00 -9.72
CA ASP A 54 -18.47 -13.28 -10.96
C ASP A 54 -18.88 -11.81 -10.72
N VAL A 55 -19.60 -11.52 -9.64
CA VAL A 55 -19.94 -10.15 -9.26
C VAL A 55 -18.71 -9.30 -8.93
N GLN A 56 -17.64 -9.90 -8.43
CA GLN A 56 -16.39 -9.20 -8.11
C GLN A 56 -15.62 -8.78 -9.37
N LEU A 57 -15.86 -9.43 -10.52
CA LEU A 57 -15.31 -9.00 -11.81
C LEU A 57 -15.78 -7.59 -12.19
N LEU A 58 -17.02 -7.22 -11.84
CA LEU A 58 -17.53 -5.85 -12.09
C LEU A 58 -16.69 -4.80 -11.35
N GLY A 59 -16.31 -5.07 -10.10
CA GLY A 59 -15.41 -4.20 -9.34
C GLY A 59 -14.03 -4.11 -9.99
N ALA A 60 -13.48 -5.22 -10.43
CA ALA A 60 -12.17 -5.28 -11.08
C ALA A 60 -12.15 -4.48 -12.41
N ILE A 61 -13.19 -4.63 -13.25
CA ILE A 61 -13.36 -3.86 -14.50
C ILE A 61 -13.48 -2.37 -14.20
N THR A 62 -14.23 -2.01 -13.16
CA THR A 62 -14.42 -0.63 -12.73
C THR A 62 -13.09 0.00 -12.34
N LEU A 63 -12.27 -0.70 -11.53
CA LEU A 63 -10.95 -0.23 -11.12
C LEU A 63 -9.99 -0.11 -12.31
N HIS A 64 -9.97 -1.09 -13.22
CA HIS A 64 -9.14 -1.00 -14.43
C HIS A 64 -9.52 0.20 -15.30
N SER A 65 -10.80 0.56 -15.34
CA SER A 65 -11.32 1.72 -16.07
C SER A 65 -10.96 3.07 -15.43
N GLY A 66 -10.23 3.08 -14.31
CA GLY A 66 -9.85 4.29 -13.58
C GLY A 66 -11.01 4.95 -12.86
N LYS A 67 -11.94 4.15 -12.34
CA LYS A 67 -13.13 4.60 -11.61
C LYS A 67 -13.08 4.14 -10.16
N VAL A 68 -13.96 4.68 -9.34
CA VAL A 68 -14.17 4.25 -7.95
C VAL A 68 -15.15 3.07 -7.93
N ALA A 69 -14.76 2.00 -7.26
CA ALA A 69 -15.62 0.85 -6.97
C ALA A 69 -15.96 0.87 -5.47
N GLU A 70 -17.22 1.17 -5.15
CA GLU A 70 -17.71 1.09 -3.78
C GLU A 70 -18.06 -0.37 -3.46
N MET A 71 -17.40 -0.91 -2.43
CA MET A 71 -17.61 -2.26 -1.93
C MET A 71 -17.66 -2.23 -0.40
N LYS A 72 -18.63 -2.92 0.17
CA LYS A 72 -18.78 -3.03 1.63
C LYS A 72 -17.65 -3.85 2.25
N THR A 73 -17.45 -3.65 3.55
CA THR A 73 -16.50 -4.46 4.33
C THR A 73 -16.90 -5.95 4.24
N GLY A 74 -15.90 -6.80 3.98
CA GLY A 74 -16.10 -8.24 3.81
C GLY A 74 -16.44 -8.71 2.40
N GLU A 75 -16.66 -7.82 1.44
CA GLU A 75 -16.96 -8.19 0.04
C GLU A 75 -15.72 -8.58 -0.78
N GLY A 76 -14.53 -8.59 -0.17
CA GLY A 76 -13.30 -9.06 -0.79
C GLY A 76 -12.60 -8.02 -1.66
N LYS A 77 -12.59 -6.74 -1.26
CA LYS A 77 -11.90 -5.65 -1.98
C LYS A 77 -10.47 -6.01 -2.37
N THR A 78 -9.69 -6.54 -1.43
CA THR A 78 -8.29 -6.93 -1.65
C THR A 78 -8.14 -7.98 -2.76
N LEU A 79 -9.03 -8.96 -2.82
CA LEU A 79 -9.06 -9.99 -3.86
C LEU A 79 -9.47 -9.40 -5.22
N VAL A 80 -10.48 -8.53 -5.24
CA VAL A 80 -10.95 -7.84 -6.46
C VAL A 80 -9.83 -7.03 -7.09
N ALA A 81 -9.05 -6.33 -6.28
CA ALA A 81 -7.93 -5.51 -6.74
C ALA A 81 -6.84 -6.33 -7.43
N THR A 82 -6.72 -7.64 -7.15
CA THR A 82 -5.67 -8.48 -7.76
C THR A 82 -5.75 -8.54 -9.28
N MET A 83 -6.95 -8.53 -9.84
CA MET A 83 -7.16 -8.64 -11.28
C MET A 83 -6.67 -7.42 -12.07
N PRO A 84 -7.10 -6.18 -11.76
CA PRO A 84 -6.58 -5.00 -12.45
C PRO A 84 -5.11 -4.73 -12.13
N ILE A 85 -4.62 -5.07 -10.94
CA ILE A 85 -3.20 -4.97 -10.59
C ILE A 85 -2.37 -5.88 -11.50
N TYR A 86 -2.73 -7.16 -11.62
CA TYR A 86 -2.06 -8.10 -12.50
C TYR A 86 -2.04 -7.62 -13.94
N LEU A 87 -3.20 -7.26 -14.50
CA LEU A 87 -3.34 -6.78 -15.87
C LEU A 87 -2.42 -5.58 -16.16
N ASN A 88 -2.42 -4.58 -15.29
CA ASN A 88 -1.60 -3.37 -15.49
C ASN A 88 -0.11 -3.62 -15.23
N ALA A 89 0.25 -4.57 -14.37
CA ALA A 89 1.64 -4.96 -14.11
C ALA A 89 2.31 -5.62 -15.34
N LEU A 90 1.53 -6.25 -16.23
CA LEU A 90 2.06 -6.84 -17.48
C LEU A 90 2.76 -5.82 -18.40
N THR A 91 2.52 -4.53 -18.19
CA THR A 91 3.23 -3.47 -18.93
C THR A 91 4.70 -3.34 -18.54
N GLY A 92 5.15 -3.94 -17.43
CA GLY A 92 6.50 -3.77 -16.87
C GLY A 92 6.82 -2.37 -16.33
N ARG A 93 5.82 -1.47 -16.27
CA ARG A 93 6.00 -0.08 -15.86
C ARG A 93 5.83 0.16 -14.37
N GLY A 94 5.47 -0.86 -13.61
CA GLY A 94 5.20 -0.82 -12.18
C GLY A 94 3.78 -0.39 -11.84
N VAL A 95 3.21 -1.09 -10.86
CA VAL A 95 1.90 -0.80 -10.27
C VAL A 95 2.08 -0.48 -8.80
N HIS A 96 1.49 0.62 -8.34
CA HIS A 96 1.48 1.01 -6.93
C HIS A 96 0.14 0.67 -6.31
N VAL A 97 0.17 0.05 -5.13
CA VAL A 97 -1.02 -0.26 -4.33
C VAL A 97 -0.93 0.50 -3.02
N ILE A 98 -1.83 1.46 -2.86
CA ILE A 98 -1.85 2.37 -1.73
C ILE A 98 -2.79 1.83 -0.66
N THR A 99 -2.27 1.65 0.55
CA THR A 99 -3.00 1.21 1.74
C THR A 99 -2.91 2.26 2.85
N VAL A 100 -3.71 2.12 3.91
CA VAL A 100 -3.79 3.12 4.98
C VAL A 100 -2.67 3.01 6.03
N ASN A 101 -1.97 1.86 6.12
CA ASN A 101 -0.88 1.69 7.09
C ASN A 101 0.13 0.63 6.65
N ASP A 102 1.32 0.65 7.28
CA ASP A 102 2.43 -0.25 7.00
C ASP A 102 2.08 -1.73 7.21
N TYR A 103 1.27 -2.03 8.22
CA TYR A 103 0.83 -3.41 8.49
C TYR A 103 0.03 -3.99 7.32
N LEU A 104 -0.93 -3.21 6.79
CA LEU A 104 -1.73 -3.64 5.63
C LEU A 104 -0.88 -3.73 4.37
N ALA A 105 0.06 -2.80 4.17
CA ALA A 105 0.98 -2.84 3.04
C ALA A 105 1.79 -4.15 3.02
N GLN A 106 2.37 -4.53 4.14
CA GLN A 106 3.11 -5.78 4.27
C GLN A 106 2.19 -7.00 4.16
N ARG A 107 1.08 -7.02 4.92
CA ARG A 107 0.14 -8.15 4.94
C ARG A 107 -0.39 -8.47 3.55
N ASP A 108 -0.85 -7.44 2.82
CA ASP A 108 -1.48 -7.64 1.52
C ASP A 108 -0.45 -7.96 0.43
N ALA A 109 0.77 -7.41 0.52
CA ALA A 109 1.88 -7.79 -0.34
C ALA A 109 2.29 -9.27 -0.13
N GLU A 110 2.33 -9.75 1.11
CA GLU A 110 2.64 -11.14 1.40
C GLU A 110 1.48 -12.08 1.04
N TRP A 111 0.23 -11.65 1.25
CA TRP A 111 -0.95 -12.48 1.02
C TRP A 111 -1.31 -12.56 -0.46
N MET A 112 -1.58 -11.44 -1.10
CA MET A 112 -1.92 -11.40 -2.53
C MET A 112 -0.68 -11.59 -3.42
N GLY A 113 0.49 -11.27 -2.90
CA GLY A 113 1.77 -11.44 -3.60
C GLY A 113 2.01 -12.84 -4.08
N GLU A 114 1.52 -13.86 -3.39
CA GLU A 114 1.67 -15.25 -3.82
C GLU A 114 0.89 -15.55 -5.11
N VAL A 115 -0.25 -14.90 -5.33
CA VAL A 115 -1.00 -14.99 -6.61
C VAL A 115 -0.14 -14.44 -7.74
N TYR A 116 0.42 -13.23 -7.55
CA TYR A 116 1.23 -12.58 -8.57
C TYR A 116 2.53 -13.34 -8.87
N LYS A 117 3.19 -13.86 -7.85
CA LYS A 117 4.41 -14.68 -8.01
C LYS A 117 4.15 -15.93 -8.84
N ARG A 118 3.02 -16.60 -8.62
CA ARG A 118 2.61 -17.77 -9.42
C ARG A 118 2.30 -17.40 -10.87
N LEU A 119 1.98 -16.16 -11.12
CA LEU A 119 1.77 -15.58 -12.44
C LEU A 119 3.04 -14.96 -13.04
N GLY A 120 4.20 -15.12 -12.38
CA GLY A 120 5.50 -14.70 -12.88
C GLY A 120 5.87 -13.25 -12.60
N LEU A 121 5.13 -12.54 -11.72
CA LEU A 121 5.41 -11.16 -11.35
C LEU A 121 6.14 -11.05 -10.00
N THR A 122 6.91 -9.99 -9.85
CA THR A 122 7.61 -9.62 -8.61
C THR A 122 6.77 -8.65 -7.77
N VAL A 123 6.82 -8.82 -6.44
CA VAL A 123 6.04 -8.01 -5.50
C VAL A 123 6.95 -7.52 -4.38
N GLY A 124 6.88 -6.22 -4.11
CA GLY A 124 7.55 -5.56 -3.00
C GLY A 124 6.58 -4.73 -2.17
N PHE A 125 7.06 -4.24 -1.04
CA PHE A 125 6.33 -3.28 -0.20
C PHE A 125 7.28 -2.28 0.42
N ILE A 126 6.79 -1.09 0.71
CA ILE A 126 7.54 0.02 1.31
C ILE A 126 7.06 0.21 2.74
N LEU A 127 8.02 0.27 3.69
CA LEU A 127 7.79 0.58 5.10
C LEU A 127 8.61 1.80 5.49
N ASN A 128 8.14 2.50 6.51
CA ASN A 128 8.84 3.66 7.07
C ASN A 128 10.28 3.36 7.49
N SER A 129 10.55 2.16 8.02
CA SER A 129 11.88 1.74 8.49
C SER A 129 12.91 1.46 7.39
N MET A 130 12.51 1.44 6.12
CA MET A 130 13.39 1.07 5.00
C MET A 130 14.32 2.22 4.58
N ASN A 131 15.58 1.88 4.28
CA ASN A 131 16.54 2.79 3.68
C ASN A 131 16.32 2.93 2.16
N ASN A 132 16.99 3.91 1.54
CA ASN A 132 16.81 4.23 0.11
C ASN A 132 17.16 3.06 -0.82
N GLN A 133 18.16 2.25 -0.49
CA GLN A 133 18.53 1.09 -1.30
C GLN A 133 17.42 0.04 -1.29
N GLN A 134 16.92 -0.31 -0.10
CA GLN A 134 15.80 -1.24 0.05
C GLN A 134 14.56 -0.73 -0.68
N ARG A 135 14.22 0.56 -0.53
CA ARG A 135 13.10 1.18 -1.26
C ARG A 135 13.25 1.05 -2.76
N ARG A 136 14.45 1.32 -3.30
CA ARG A 136 14.73 1.18 -4.74
C ARG A 136 14.51 -0.25 -5.23
N GLU A 137 14.95 -1.24 -4.46
CA GLU A 137 14.70 -2.66 -4.77
C GLU A 137 13.20 -2.97 -4.82
N MET A 138 12.42 -2.47 -3.86
CA MET A 138 10.97 -2.66 -3.82
C MET A 138 10.25 -1.94 -4.97
N TYR A 139 10.67 -0.71 -5.32
CA TYR A 139 10.11 0.00 -6.46
C TYR A 139 10.46 -0.65 -7.82
N ASN A 140 11.51 -1.44 -7.88
CA ASN A 140 11.86 -2.20 -9.08
C ASN A 140 11.01 -3.46 -9.28
N CYS A 141 10.22 -3.87 -8.30
CA CYS A 141 9.23 -4.93 -8.46
C CYS A 141 8.11 -4.48 -9.42
N ASP A 142 7.41 -5.45 -10.02
CA ASP A 142 6.27 -5.18 -10.89
C ASP A 142 5.11 -4.56 -10.13
N ILE A 143 4.96 -4.91 -8.87
CA ILE A 143 3.91 -4.42 -7.97
C ILE A 143 4.55 -3.97 -6.66
N THR A 144 4.24 -2.76 -6.21
CA THR A 144 4.75 -2.20 -4.96
C THR A 144 3.60 -1.73 -4.08
N TYR A 145 3.49 -2.31 -2.88
CA TYR A 145 2.55 -1.90 -1.84
C TYR A 145 3.18 -0.85 -0.92
N GLY A 146 2.37 0.06 -0.40
CA GLY A 146 2.85 1.07 0.56
C GLY A 146 1.72 1.99 1.01
N THR A 147 2.02 2.88 1.95
CA THR A 147 1.09 3.91 2.37
C THR A 147 1.18 5.14 1.47
N ASN A 148 0.10 5.93 1.42
CA ASN A 148 0.07 7.21 0.72
C ASN A 148 1.23 8.12 1.14
N ASN A 149 1.52 8.17 2.45
CA ASN A 149 2.59 8.98 3.01
C ASN A 149 3.97 8.54 2.51
N GLU A 150 4.27 7.24 2.51
CA GLU A 150 5.56 6.72 2.04
C GLU A 150 5.78 7.03 0.55
N PHE A 151 4.78 6.78 -0.30
CA PHE A 151 4.86 7.13 -1.72
C PHE A 151 5.03 8.64 -1.93
N GLY A 152 4.29 9.45 -1.16
CA GLY A 152 4.35 10.89 -1.25
C GLY A 152 5.69 11.46 -0.77
N PHE A 153 6.23 10.99 0.34
CA PHE A 153 7.56 11.39 0.82
C PHE A 153 8.67 10.97 -0.12
N ASP A 154 8.61 9.77 -0.67
CA ASP A 154 9.59 9.33 -1.67
C ASP A 154 9.52 10.17 -2.93
N TYR A 155 8.31 10.52 -3.41
CA TYR A 155 8.14 11.43 -4.53
C TYR A 155 8.76 12.81 -4.26
N LEU A 156 8.54 13.38 -3.08
CA LEU A 156 9.12 14.66 -2.71
C LEU A 156 10.66 14.58 -2.61
N ARG A 157 11.19 13.52 -2.00
CA ARG A 157 12.66 13.30 -1.93
C ARG A 157 13.27 13.15 -3.32
N ASP A 158 12.65 12.40 -4.20
CA ASP A 158 13.12 12.20 -5.58
C ASP A 158 13.12 13.49 -6.40
N ASN A 159 12.15 14.41 -6.13
CA ASN A 159 12.14 15.73 -6.78
C ASN A 159 13.19 16.70 -6.23
N MET A 160 13.74 16.44 -5.05
CA MET A 160 14.85 17.20 -4.48
C MET A 160 16.23 16.59 -4.79
N ALA A 161 16.27 15.36 -5.32
CA ALA A 161 17.50 14.67 -5.66
C ALA A 161 18.28 15.45 -6.73
N LEU A 162 19.56 15.64 -6.49
CA LEU A 162 20.47 16.34 -7.41
C LEU A 162 20.93 15.43 -8.55
N GLN A 163 21.00 14.12 -8.31
CA GLN A 163 21.43 13.11 -9.27
C GLN A 163 20.33 12.08 -9.50
N SER A 164 20.26 11.53 -10.71
CA SER A 164 19.24 10.57 -11.10
C SER A 164 19.34 9.22 -10.36
N ASP A 165 20.53 8.85 -9.96
CA ASP A 165 20.83 7.61 -9.20
C ASP A 165 20.46 7.71 -7.72
N GLU A 166 20.19 8.90 -7.20
CA GLU A 166 19.65 9.12 -5.86
C GLU A 166 18.16 8.79 -5.77
N LYS A 167 17.43 8.82 -6.88
CA LYS A 167 15.99 8.56 -6.93
C LYS A 167 15.68 7.10 -6.62
N VAL A 168 14.61 6.91 -5.88
CA VAL A 168 14.14 5.57 -5.51
C VAL A 168 12.98 5.10 -6.40
N GLN A 169 12.12 6.00 -6.84
CA GLN A 169 10.97 5.70 -7.70
C GLN A 169 11.36 5.72 -9.18
N ARG A 170 10.78 4.81 -9.97
CA ARG A 170 11.03 4.75 -11.43
C ARG A 170 9.93 5.39 -12.29
N GLY A 171 8.80 5.77 -11.70
CA GLY A 171 7.68 6.39 -12.40
C GLY A 171 6.32 5.90 -11.90
N HIS A 172 5.26 6.49 -12.44
CA HIS A 172 3.88 6.25 -12.00
C HIS A 172 3.04 5.87 -13.22
N ALA A 173 2.79 4.58 -13.42
CA ALA A 173 2.02 4.07 -14.55
C ALA A 173 0.57 3.79 -14.19
N PHE A 174 0.35 3.07 -13.09
CA PHE A 174 -0.96 2.71 -12.59
C PHE A 174 -0.93 2.63 -11.06
N ALA A 175 -2.01 3.04 -10.41
CA ALA A 175 -2.17 2.94 -8.98
C ALA A 175 -3.58 2.50 -8.61
N VAL A 176 -3.67 1.65 -7.59
CA VAL A 176 -4.92 1.31 -6.90
C VAL A 176 -4.84 1.91 -5.50
N VAL A 177 -5.86 2.67 -5.12
CA VAL A 177 -5.96 3.31 -3.80
C VAL A 177 -7.05 2.60 -3.02
N ASP A 178 -6.69 1.91 -1.95
CA ASP A 178 -7.65 1.35 -1.00
C ASP A 178 -8.06 2.42 0.01
N GLU A 179 -9.30 2.32 0.52
CA GLU A 179 -9.89 3.32 1.45
C GLU A 179 -9.72 4.76 0.91
N VAL A 180 -10.13 4.97 -0.33
CA VAL A 180 -9.92 6.22 -1.09
C VAL A 180 -10.54 7.45 -0.43
N ASP A 181 -11.63 7.30 0.29
CA ASP A 181 -12.29 8.31 1.11
C ASP A 181 -11.38 8.79 2.25
N SER A 182 -10.74 7.88 2.96
CA SER A 182 -9.73 8.24 3.98
C SER A 182 -8.55 8.98 3.35
N VAL A 183 -7.97 8.43 2.30
CA VAL A 183 -6.74 8.97 1.69
C VAL A 183 -6.97 10.31 0.99
N LEU A 184 -8.04 10.44 0.19
CA LEU A 184 -8.26 11.61 -0.67
C LEU A 184 -9.24 12.66 -0.11
N ILE A 185 -9.97 12.34 0.96
CA ILE A 185 -10.94 13.26 1.58
C ILE A 185 -10.51 13.58 3.01
N ASP A 186 -10.45 12.60 3.90
CA ASP A 186 -10.20 12.84 5.33
C ASP A 186 -8.78 13.36 5.57
N GLU A 187 -7.77 12.76 4.95
CA GLU A 187 -6.37 13.14 5.08
C GLU A 187 -5.88 14.13 4.02
N ALA A 188 -6.75 14.56 3.09
CA ALA A 188 -6.37 15.43 1.96
C ALA A 188 -5.73 16.76 2.37
N ARG A 189 -5.98 17.23 3.58
CA ARG A 189 -5.42 18.47 4.12
C ARG A 189 -4.16 18.27 4.95
N THR A 190 -3.75 17.04 5.19
CA THR A 190 -2.53 16.74 5.96
C THR A 190 -1.32 16.99 5.07
N PRO A 191 -0.50 18.02 5.31
CA PRO A 191 0.64 18.32 4.46
C PRO A 191 1.75 17.29 4.66
N LEU A 192 2.36 16.84 3.57
CA LEU A 192 3.63 16.14 3.62
C LEU A 192 4.76 17.16 3.75
N ILE A 193 5.35 17.26 4.94
CA ILE A 193 6.40 18.24 5.21
C ILE A 193 7.73 17.49 5.37
N ILE A 194 8.69 17.83 4.52
CA ILE A 194 10.09 17.46 4.71
C ILE A 194 10.78 18.66 5.35
N SER A 195 11.13 18.53 6.63
CA SER A 195 11.92 19.53 7.34
C SER A 195 13.33 18.97 7.57
N GLY A 196 14.35 19.78 7.25
CA GLY A 196 15.70 19.53 7.70
C GLY A 196 15.83 19.88 9.21
N THR A 197 16.73 19.22 9.91
CA THR A 197 17.16 19.68 11.23
C THR A 197 17.80 21.04 11.08
N ILE A 198 17.11 22.09 11.52
CA ILE A 198 17.77 23.33 11.83
C ILE A 198 18.44 23.06 13.20
N ASP A 199 19.73 23.38 13.34
CA ASP A 199 20.38 23.48 14.63
C ASP A 199 19.75 24.65 15.43
N ALA A 200 18.48 24.47 15.77
CA ALA A 200 17.81 25.36 16.72
C ALA A 200 18.32 24.98 18.12
N PRO A 201 18.64 25.95 18.98
CA PRO A 201 18.97 25.65 20.37
C PRO A 201 17.86 24.77 20.93
N VAL A 202 18.26 23.63 21.52
CA VAL A 202 17.31 22.69 22.15
C VAL A 202 16.44 23.50 23.08
N ASP A 203 15.14 23.53 22.83
CA ASP A 203 14.19 24.28 23.64
C ASP A 203 14.26 23.67 25.06
N GLU A 204 14.89 24.38 25.99
CA GLU A 204 15.07 23.94 27.37
C GLU A 204 13.74 23.62 28.06
N THR A 205 12.63 24.15 27.52
CA THR A 205 11.27 23.90 27.96
C THR A 205 10.92 22.42 27.97
N PHE A 206 11.34 21.67 26.95
CA PHE A 206 11.10 20.21 26.89
C PHE A 206 11.85 19.49 28.01
N THR A 207 13.10 19.89 28.25
CA THR A 207 13.93 19.28 29.28
C THR A 207 13.37 19.57 30.66
N THR A 208 12.87 20.80 30.87
CA THR A 208 12.28 21.25 32.14
C THR A 208 10.94 20.59 32.43
N LEU A 209 10.09 20.42 31.42
CA LEU A 209 8.75 19.83 31.60
C LEU A 209 8.75 18.30 31.65
N LYS A 210 9.74 17.64 31.06
CA LYS A 210 9.83 16.18 30.97
C LYS A 210 9.63 15.45 32.31
N PRO A 211 10.23 15.83 33.43
CA PRO A 211 10.02 15.16 34.72
C PRO A 211 8.56 15.24 35.18
N GLY A 212 7.92 16.41 35.02
CA GLY A 212 6.52 16.63 35.39
C GLY A 212 5.57 15.76 34.56
N VAL A 213 5.80 15.68 33.26
CA VAL A 213 4.99 14.81 32.35
C VAL A 213 5.20 13.33 32.72
N GLN A 214 6.42 12.91 32.99
CA GLN A 214 6.71 11.53 33.41
C GLN A 214 6.00 11.15 34.72
N GLU A 215 5.95 12.05 35.69
CA GLU A 215 5.25 11.83 36.96
C GLU A 215 3.72 11.72 36.73
N LEU A 216 3.14 12.59 35.90
CA LEU A 216 1.73 12.53 35.56
C LEU A 216 1.37 11.20 34.89
N VAL A 217 2.15 10.74 33.92
CA VAL A 217 1.95 9.45 33.26
C VAL A 217 2.02 8.30 34.25
N LYS A 218 2.97 8.34 35.20
CA LYS A 218 3.10 7.31 36.25
C LYS A 218 1.88 7.27 37.16
N GLN A 219 1.41 8.45 37.62
CA GLN A 219 0.21 8.55 38.45
C GLN A 219 -1.05 8.05 37.72
N GLN A 220 -1.22 8.43 36.45
CA GLN A 220 -2.32 7.95 35.62
C GLN A 220 -2.29 6.43 35.45
N SER A 221 -1.13 5.84 35.16
CA SER A 221 -0.96 4.40 35.02
C SER A 221 -1.31 3.64 36.30
N LYS A 222 -0.94 4.20 37.47
CA LYS A 222 -1.29 3.64 38.78
C LYS A 222 -2.80 3.68 39.01
N LEU A 223 -3.43 4.83 38.77
CA LEU A 223 -4.88 5.00 38.92
C LEU A 223 -5.64 4.02 38.02
N VAL A 224 -5.27 3.92 36.75
CA VAL A 224 -5.89 2.96 35.81
C VAL A 224 -5.73 1.53 36.28
N SER A 225 -4.53 1.15 36.76
CA SER A 225 -4.30 -0.20 37.30
C SER A 225 -5.18 -0.51 38.51
N ASP A 226 -5.38 0.45 39.39
CA ASP A 226 -6.21 0.29 40.60
C ASP A 226 -7.69 0.20 40.21
N LEU A 227 -8.18 1.00 39.25
CA LEU A 227 -9.55 0.92 38.73
C LEU A 227 -9.82 -0.41 38.03
N VAL A 228 -8.87 -0.91 37.22
CA VAL A 228 -9.00 -2.22 36.57
C VAL A 228 -9.04 -3.36 37.61
N LYS A 229 -8.25 -3.29 38.70
CA LYS A 229 -8.29 -4.25 39.76
C LYS A 229 -9.66 -4.23 40.51
N GLN A 230 -10.23 -3.04 40.71
CA GLN A 230 -11.57 -2.91 41.33
C GLN A 230 -12.66 -3.49 40.41
N ALA A 231 -12.64 -3.18 39.13
CA ALA A 231 -13.59 -3.68 38.16
C ALA A 231 -13.55 -5.21 37.96
N ARG A 232 -12.38 -5.85 38.20
CA ARG A 232 -12.25 -7.32 38.16
C ARG A 232 -12.78 -8.04 39.40
N LYS A 233 -13.09 -7.29 40.46
CA LYS A 233 -13.65 -7.85 41.72
C LYS A 233 -15.16 -7.75 41.75
N LEU A 234 -15.79 -7.07 40.82
CA LEU A 234 -17.23 -7.00 40.57
C LEU A 234 -17.64 -8.10 39.58
#